data_bff74d369690dcf104dcbddffc6d0df9
#
_entry.id   bff74d369690dcf104dcbddffc6d0df9
#
_cell.length_a   1.000
_cell.length_b   1.000
_cell.length_c   1.000
_cell.angle_alpha   90.00
_cell.angle_beta   90.00
_cell.angle_gamma   90.00
#
_symmetry.space_group_name_H-M   'P 1'
#
loop_
_entity.id
_entity.type
_entity.pdbx_description
1 polymer ?
#
loop_
_entity_poly.entity_id
_entity_poly.type
_entity_poly.pdbx_seq_one_letter_code
_entity_poly.pdbx_strand_id
1 'polypeptide(L)'
;MLNENEKENYYATMKILVSACLLGENCKYSGGNNYNQAVCDFARGHQVVPVCPEVLGGLPTPRCPAEIVQGVVTNKEGINVDREFRAGAAKALAIAKENGVGLAILQSRSPSCGVKEIYDGTFSGTKIPGQGVFAKMLMDEGIRVLDAGELPKIILKNEDGKCQSD
;
A
#
# COMPACT_ATOMS: atom_id res chain seq x y z
N MET A 1 23.06 16.56 -6.77
CA MET A 1 21.84 17.10 -6.16
C MET A 1 20.99 17.74 -7.25
N LEU A 2 19.74 17.37 -7.35
CA LEU A 2 18.82 17.88 -8.36
C LEU A 2 18.42 19.32 -8.06
N ASN A 3 18.38 20.18 -9.07
CA ASN A 3 17.80 21.51 -8.95
C ASN A 3 16.26 21.44 -8.88
N GLU A 4 15.58 22.55 -8.64
CA GLU A 4 14.12 22.55 -8.45
C GLU A 4 13.37 22.05 -9.69
N ASN A 5 13.78 22.45 -10.89
CA ASN A 5 13.17 21.99 -12.14
C ASN A 5 13.39 20.50 -12.38
N GLU A 6 14.57 20.00 -12.03
CA GLU A 6 14.87 18.58 -12.14
C GLU A 6 14.07 17.74 -11.13
N LYS A 7 13.85 18.28 -9.93
CA LYS A 7 12.97 17.65 -8.93
C LYS A 7 11.53 17.62 -9.42
N GLU A 8 11.01 18.72 -9.94
CA GLU A 8 9.66 18.77 -10.50
C GLU A 8 9.48 17.76 -11.62
N ASN A 9 10.44 17.67 -12.55
CA ASN A 9 10.41 16.68 -13.61
C ASN A 9 10.48 15.25 -13.07
N TYR A 10 11.33 15.02 -12.09
CA TYR A 10 11.46 13.69 -11.45
C TYR A 10 10.12 13.26 -10.84
N TYR A 11 9.48 14.11 -10.06
CA TYR A 11 8.19 13.79 -9.45
C TYR A 11 7.07 13.65 -10.49
N ALA A 12 7.08 14.46 -11.54
CA ALA A 12 6.07 14.41 -12.60
C ALA A 12 6.13 13.11 -13.41
N THR A 13 7.34 12.52 -13.57
CA THR A 13 7.55 11.29 -14.36
C THR A 13 7.70 10.04 -13.50
N MET A 14 7.66 10.18 -12.19
CA MET A 14 7.87 9.07 -11.26
C MET A 14 6.78 8.02 -11.39
N LYS A 15 7.19 6.76 -11.49
CA LYS A 15 6.26 5.63 -11.39
C LYS A 15 5.90 5.41 -9.93
N ILE A 16 4.62 5.21 -9.67
CA ILE A 16 4.12 4.93 -8.33
C ILE A 16 3.45 3.58 -8.28
N LEU A 17 3.66 2.86 -7.18
CA LEU A 17 2.95 1.64 -6.87
C LEU A 17 1.78 1.99 -5.96
N VAL A 18 0.63 1.41 -6.22
CA VAL A 18 -0.59 1.68 -5.43
C VAL A 18 -1.26 0.36 -5.08
N SER A 19 -1.69 0.22 -3.83
CA SER A 19 -2.57 -0.89 -3.44
C SER A 19 -3.80 -0.87 -4.36
N ALA A 20 -4.01 -1.94 -5.11
CA ALA A 20 -5.02 -1.99 -6.18
C ALA A 20 -6.44 -1.69 -5.67
N CYS A 21 -6.77 -2.07 -4.44
CA CYS A 21 -8.07 -1.80 -3.85
C CYS A 21 -8.36 -0.30 -3.71
N LEU A 22 -7.34 0.55 -3.58
CA LEU A 22 -7.48 2.00 -3.50
C LEU A 22 -7.95 2.62 -4.82
N LEU A 23 -7.73 1.92 -5.92
CA LEU A 23 -8.13 2.35 -7.26
C LEU A 23 -9.51 1.82 -7.66
N GLY A 24 -10.19 1.11 -6.77
CA GLY A 24 -11.51 0.55 -7.01
C GLY A 24 -11.53 -0.90 -7.44
N GLU A 25 -10.39 -1.59 -7.46
CA GLU A 25 -10.37 -3.03 -7.72
C GLU A 25 -10.96 -3.81 -6.55
N ASN A 26 -11.84 -4.75 -6.83
CA ASN A 26 -12.54 -5.57 -5.84
C ASN A 26 -11.67 -6.73 -5.37
N CYS A 27 -10.51 -6.40 -4.79
CA CYS A 27 -9.50 -7.38 -4.37
C CYS A 27 -9.28 -7.44 -2.86
N LYS A 28 -10.01 -6.66 -2.07
CA LYS A 28 -9.90 -6.77 -0.60
C LYS A 28 -10.59 -8.05 -0.11
N TYR A 29 -10.32 -8.43 1.14
CA TYR A 29 -10.78 -9.72 1.69
C TYR A 29 -12.29 -9.96 1.57
N SER A 30 -13.09 -8.91 1.67
CA SER A 30 -14.57 -9.02 1.60
C SER A 30 -15.10 -9.16 0.18
N GLY A 31 -14.26 -9.02 -0.84
CA GLY A 31 -14.67 -8.96 -2.25
C GLY A 31 -15.03 -7.55 -2.71
N GLY A 32 -14.89 -6.55 -1.85
CA GLY A 32 -15.08 -5.15 -2.20
C GLY A 32 -13.76 -4.44 -2.50
N ASN A 33 -13.79 -3.12 -2.38
CA ASN A 33 -12.62 -2.28 -2.61
C ASN A 33 -12.50 -1.22 -1.52
N ASN A 34 -11.40 -0.50 -1.53
CA ASN A 34 -11.13 0.62 -0.64
C ASN A 34 -10.92 1.90 -1.47
N TYR A 35 -11.75 2.11 -2.48
CA TYR A 35 -11.63 3.26 -3.37
C TYR A 35 -11.35 4.54 -2.61
N ASN A 36 -10.30 5.25 -3.02
CA ASN A 36 -9.86 6.48 -2.38
C ASN A 36 -9.67 7.55 -3.44
N GLN A 37 -10.54 8.56 -3.44
CA GLN A 37 -10.53 9.63 -4.44
C GLN A 37 -9.21 10.42 -4.40
N ALA A 38 -8.69 10.72 -3.22
CA ALA A 38 -7.44 11.46 -3.07
C ALA A 38 -6.26 10.70 -3.69
N VAL A 39 -6.22 9.37 -3.52
CA VAL A 39 -5.20 8.51 -4.13
C VAL A 39 -5.35 8.53 -5.66
N CYS A 40 -6.55 8.40 -6.17
CA CYS A 40 -6.81 8.44 -7.61
C CYS A 40 -6.42 9.79 -8.23
N ASP A 41 -6.72 10.88 -7.53
CA ASP A 41 -6.36 12.23 -7.98
C ASP A 41 -4.84 12.42 -7.99
N PHE A 42 -4.16 11.97 -6.95
CA PHE A 42 -2.70 12.00 -6.89
C PHE A 42 -2.07 11.13 -7.99
N ALA A 43 -2.64 9.97 -8.24
CA ALA A 43 -2.14 9.02 -9.25
C ALA A 43 -2.28 9.55 -10.67
N ARG A 44 -3.21 10.48 -10.89
CA ARG A 44 -3.44 11.08 -12.20
C ARG A 44 -2.18 11.83 -12.65
N GLY A 45 -1.68 11.52 -13.84
CA GLY A 45 -0.44 12.09 -14.36
C GLY A 45 0.82 11.30 -14.05
N HIS A 46 0.72 10.26 -13.21
CA HIS A 46 1.82 9.33 -12.95
C HIS A 46 1.57 8.00 -13.67
N GLN A 47 2.65 7.27 -13.92
CA GLN A 47 2.52 5.86 -14.30
C GLN A 47 2.25 5.06 -13.04
N VAL A 48 1.12 4.38 -13.01
CA VAL A 48 0.63 3.64 -11.84
C VAL A 48 0.85 2.15 -12.03
N VAL A 49 1.43 1.50 -11.03
CA VAL A 49 1.60 0.05 -10.95
C VAL A 49 0.68 -0.45 -9.83
N PRO A 50 -0.51 -0.98 -10.16
CA PRO A 50 -1.41 -1.49 -9.13
C PRO A 50 -0.99 -2.89 -8.69
N VAL A 51 -1.03 -3.16 -7.39
CA VAL A 51 -0.75 -4.49 -6.84
C VAL A 51 -1.68 -4.82 -5.70
N CYS A 52 -2.00 -6.10 -5.56
CA CYS A 52 -2.59 -6.66 -4.35
C CYS A 52 -1.71 -7.84 -3.92
N PRO A 53 -0.85 -7.67 -2.92
CA PRO A 53 0.06 -8.73 -2.50
C PRO A 53 -0.65 -10.02 -2.09
N GLU A 54 -1.84 -9.91 -1.48
CA GLU A 54 -2.60 -11.08 -1.04
C GLU A 54 -3.08 -11.92 -2.23
N VAL A 55 -3.59 -11.28 -3.27
CA VAL A 55 -3.99 -11.96 -4.52
C VAL A 55 -2.76 -12.54 -5.23
N LEU A 56 -1.67 -11.80 -5.29
CA LEU A 56 -0.41 -12.29 -5.86
C LEU A 56 0.14 -13.51 -5.13
N GLY A 57 -0.12 -13.61 -3.84
CA GLY A 57 0.25 -14.76 -3.02
C GLY A 57 -0.64 -15.99 -3.20
N GLY A 58 -1.68 -15.89 -4.02
CA GLY A 58 -2.58 -16.98 -4.32
C GLY A 58 -3.82 -17.06 -3.43
N LEU A 59 -4.08 -16.04 -2.62
CA LEU A 59 -5.28 -16.03 -1.79
C LEU A 59 -6.53 -15.70 -2.63
N PRO A 60 -7.66 -16.37 -2.38
CA PRO A 60 -8.88 -16.08 -3.11
C PRO A 60 -9.52 -14.76 -2.69
N THR A 61 -10.42 -14.26 -3.51
CA THR A 61 -11.27 -13.11 -3.19
C THR A 61 -12.72 -13.54 -3.39
N PRO A 62 -13.60 -13.49 -2.39
CA PRO A 62 -13.34 -13.09 -0.99
C PRO A 62 -12.52 -14.12 -0.21
N ARG A 63 -12.00 -13.69 0.93
CA ARG A 63 -11.20 -14.53 1.83
C ARG A 63 -11.41 -14.13 3.29
N CYS A 64 -11.02 -15.01 4.18
CA CYS A 64 -11.07 -14.74 5.60
C CYS A 64 -10.10 -13.61 5.96
N PRO A 65 -10.51 -12.62 6.78
CA PRO A 65 -9.60 -11.57 7.22
C PRO A 65 -8.46 -12.16 8.07
N ALA A 66 -7.29 -11.54 7.99
CA ALA A 66 -6.09 -12.00 8.68
C ALA A 66 -5.44 -10.85 9.47
N GLU A 67 -4.69 -11.22 10.50
CA GLU A 67 -3.87 -10.30 11.29
C GLU A 67 -2.51 -10.94 11.55
N ILE A 68 -1.54 -10.14 11.92
CA ILE A 68 -0.21 -10.64 12.31
C ILE A 68 -0.26 -11.04 13.78
N VAL A 69 -0.11 -12.32 14.05
CA VAL A 69 -0.16 -12.91 15.39
C VAL A 69 1.23 -13.41 15.73
N GLN A 70 1.91 -12.76 16.67
CA GLN A 70 3.30 -13.10 17.06
C GLN A 70 4.23 -13.26 15.85
N GLY A 71 4.15 -12.33 14.91
CA GLY A 71 4.97 -12.32 13.71
C GLY A 71 4.50 -13.23 12.57
N VAL A 72 3.42 -13.98 12.76
CA VAL A 72 2.89 -14.93 11.77
C VAL A 72 1.52 -14.47 11.30
N VAL A 73 1.34 -14.29 10.00
CA VAL A 73 0.03 -13.90 9.45
C VAL A 73 -0.92 -15.08 9.56
N THR A 74 -2.00 -14.87 10.33
CA THR A 74 -2.99 -15.89 10.66
C THR A 74 -4.38 -15.34 10.36
N ASN A 75 -5.25 -16.14 9.74
CA ASN A 75 -6.60 -15.69 9.50
C ASN A 75 -7.50 -15.86 10.74
N LYS A 76 -8.70 -15.29 10.67
CA LYS A 76 -9.65 -15.29 11.80
C LYS A 76 -10.06 -16.70 12.25
N GLU A 77 -9.94 -17.69 11.37
CA GLU A 77 -10.23 -19.10 11.68
C GLU A 77 -9.01 -19.81 12.29
N GLY A 78 -7.91 -19.10 12.52
CA GLY A 78 -6.69 -19.66 13.09
C GLY A 78 -5.78 -20.36 12.10
N ILE A 79 -6.04 -20.22 10.81
CA ILE A 79 -5.22 -20.83 9.75
C ILE A 79 -4.02 -19.94 9.45
N ASN A 80 -2.84 -20.54 9.45
CA ASN A 80 -1.59 -19.85 9.09
C ASN A 80 -1.59 -19.57 7.59
N VAL A 81 -1.57 -18.30 7.21
CA VAL A 81 -1.50 -17.83 5.81
C VAL A 81 -0.23 -17.00 5.57
N ASP A 82 0.74 -17.11 6.47
CA ASP A 82 1.98 -16.35 6.42
C ASP A 82 2.76 -16.59 5.12
N ARG A 83 2.81 -17.84 4.67
CA ARG A 83 3.49 -18.20 3.41
C ARG A 83 2.92 -17.44 2.23
N GLU A 84 1.60 -17.40 2.10
CA GLU A 84 0.91 -16.71 1.00
C GLU A 84 1.14 -15.20 1.07
N PHE A 85 1.05 -14.60 2.26
CA PHE A 85 1.33 -13.18 2.44
C PHE A 85 2.76 -12.82 2.08
N ARG A 86 3.74 -13.62 2.51
CA ARG A 86 5.16 -13.35 2.22
C ARG A 86 5.50 -13.60 0.77
N ALA A 87 4.97 -14.65 0.16
CA ALA A 87 5.15 -14.94 -1.26
C ALA A 87 4.55 -13.82 -2.13
N GLY A 88 3.36 -13.37 -1.79
CA GLY A 88 2.70 -12.26 -2.49
C GLY A 88 3.44 -10.95 -2.34
N ALA A 89 3.93 -10.66 -1.13
CA ALA A 89 4.75 -9.47 -0.87
C ALA A 89 6.05 -9.50 -1.67
N ALA A 90 6.71 -10.66 -1.76
CA ALA A 90 7.94 -10.81 -2.55
C ALA A 90 7.67 -10.58 -4.05
N LYS A 91 6.56 -11.10 -4.57
CA LYS A 91 6.15 -10.88 -5.97
C LYS A 91 5.86 -9.40 -6.22
N ALA A 92 5.14 -8.75 -5.32
CA ALA A 92 4.83 -7.33 -5.43
C ALA A 92 6.10 -6.47 -5.35
N LEU A 93 7.05 -6.83 -4.50
CA LEU A 93 8.36 -6.17 -4.42
C LEU A 93 9.13 -6.30 -5.72
N ALA A 94 9.15 -7.48 -6.32
CA ALA A 94 9.80 -7.72 -7.62
C ALA A 94 9.17 -6.81 -8.69
N ILE A 95 7.85 -6.70 -8.73
CA ILE A 95 7.14 -5.79 -9.64
C ILE A 95 7.57 -4.35 -9.42
N ALA A 96 7.66 -3.90 -8.16
CA ALA A 96 8.09 -2.55 -7.82
C ALA A 96 9.52 -2.28 -8.34
N LYS A 97 10.43 -3.21 -8.13
CA LYS A 97 11.83 -3.08 -8.56
C LYS A 97 11.97 -3.10 -10.08
N GLU A 98 11.28 -4.01 -10.75
CA GLU A 98 11.29 -4.12 -12.22
C GLU A 98 10.76 -2.86 -12.90
N ASN A 99 9.80 -2.18 -12.28
CA ASN A 99 9.21 -0.96 -12.81
C ASN A 99 9.93 0.32 -12.36
N GLY A 100 10.94 0.21 -11.51
CA GLY A 100 11.66 1.39 -11.01
C GLY A 100 10.78 2.33 -10.20
N VAL A 101 9.88 1.78 -9.38
CA VAL A 101 8.93 2.55 -8.58
C VAL A 101 9.67 3.42 -7.56
N GLY A 102 9.37 4.72 -7.55
CA GLY A 102 9.95 5.67 -6.60
C GLY A 102 9.11 5.92 -5.34
N LEU A 103 7.85 5.55 -5.38
CA LEU A 103 6.91 5.78 -4.28
C LEU A 103 5.84 4.70 -4.29
N ALA A 104 5.47 4.22 -3.11
CA ALA A 104 4.33 3.31 -2.94
C ALA A 104 3.27 3.96 -2.04
N ILE A 105 2.01 3.91 -2.46
CA ILE A 105 0.87 4.38 -1.68
C ILE A 105 0.04 3.15 -1.32
N LEU A 106 -0.08 2.88 -0.03
CA LEU A 106 -0.57 1.62 0.48
C LEU A 106 -1.82 1.79 1.35
N GLN A 107 -2.67 0.78 1.31
CA GLN A 107 -3.88 0.72 2.12
C GLN A 107 -3.53 0.62 3.61
N SER A 108 -4.20 1.45 4.41
CA SER A 108 -4.02 1.51 5.86
C SER A 108 -4.36 0.20 6.56
N ARG A 109 -3.61 -0.13 7.59
CA ARG A 109 -3.90 -1.20 8.58
C ARG A 109 -3.96 -2.61 8.04
N SER A 110 -3.70 -2.83 6.79
CA SER A 110 -3.67 -4.16 6.18
C SER A 110 -2.48 -4.97 6.72
N PRO A 111 -2.61 -6.28 6.92
CA PRO A 111 -1.46 -7.11 7.31
C PRO A 111 -0.40 -7.21 6.20
N SER A 112 -0.72 -6.84 4.97
CA SER A 112 0.26 -6.72 3.89
C SER A 112 0.72 -5.28 3.66
N CYS A 113 -0.18 -4.32 3.62
CA CYS A 113 0.06 -2.95 3.15
C CYS A 113 0.12 -1.88 4.25
N GLY A 114 -0.21 -2.19 5.49
CA GLY A 114 -0.21 -1.21 6.58
C GLY A 114 1.15 -0.54 6.75
N VAL A 115 1.17 0.80 6.80
CA VAL A 115 2.43 1.58 6.88
C VAL A 115 2.73 2.03 8.29
N LYS A 116 1.73 2.58 8.99
CA LYS A 116 1.89 3.17 10.33
C LYS A 116 1.41 2.27 11.44
N GLU A 117 0.28 1.61 11.22
CA GLU A 117 -0.36 0.76 12.21
C GLU A 117 -0.99 -0.47 11.57
N ILE A 118 -1.11 -1.49 12.36
CA ILE A 118 -1.74 -2.76 12.01
C ILE A 118 -2.65 -3.18 13.17
N TYR A 119 -3.49 -4.18 12.95
CA TYR A 119 -4.24 -4.79 14.03
C TYR A 119 -3.32 -5.67 14.88
N ASP A 120 -3.62 -5.79 16.16
CA ASP A 120 -2.72 -6.38 17.18
C ASP A 120 -2.68 -7.92 17.20
N GLY A 121 -3.45 -8.58 16.35
CA GLY A 121 -3.49 -10.04 16.27
C GLY A 121 -4.56 -10.70 17.14
N THR A 122 -5.36 -9.91 17.87
CA THR A 122 -6.42 -10.44 18.74
C THR A 122 -7.79 -10.50 18.05
N PHE A 123 -7.90 -9.97 16.85
CA PHE A 123 -9.16 -9.85 16.10
C PHE A 123 -10.25 -9.08 16.88
N SER A 124 -9.81 -8.09 17.66
CA SER A 124 -10.68 -7.26 18.51
C SER A 124 -10.88 -5.85 17.98
N GLY A 125 -10.28 -5.51 16.85
CA GLY A 125 -10.27 -4.15 16.32
C GLY A 125 -9.22 -3.24 16.97
N THR A 126 -8.37 -3.77 17.83
CA THR A 126 -7.30 -3.03 18.50
C THR A 126 -6.12 -2.86 17.54
N LYS A 127 -5.63 -1.62 17.41
CA LYS A 127 -4.51 -1.27 16.54
C LYS A 127 -3.26 -1.00 17.35
N ILE A 128 -2.10 -1.35 16.76
CA ILE A 128 -0.79 -1.08 17.33
C ILE A 128 0.11 -0.47 16.27
N PRO A 129 1.15 0.31 16.64
CA PRO A 129 2.16 0.74 15.68
C PRO A 129 2.85 -0.48 15.06
N GLY A 130 3.03 -0.44 13.75
CA GLY A 130 3.67 -1.52 13.02
C GLY A 130 3.42 -1.44 11.53
N GLN A 131 3.99 -2.38 10.80
CA GLN A 131 3.89 -2.46 9.35
C GLN A 131 3.40 -3.82 8.91
N GLY A 132 2.65 -3.84 7.80
CA GLY A 132 2.33 -5.05 7.08
C GLY A 132 3.56 -5.64 6.41
N VAL A 133 3.47 -6.89 6.01
CA VAL A 133 4.60 -7.66 5.45
C VAL A 133 5.19 -6.98 4.21
N PHE A 134 4.35 -6.53 3.28
CA PHE A 134 4.79 -5.87 2.05
C PHE A 134 5.36 -4.47 2.32
N ALA A 135 4.68 -3.68 3.14
CA ALA A 135 5.16 -2.34 3.51
C ALA A 135 6.56 -2.41 4.10
N LYS A 136 6.80 -3.36 4.99
CA LYS A 136 8.12 -3.55 5.59
C LYS A 136 9.18 -3.93 4.55
N MET A 137 8.86 -4.82 3.61
CA MET A 137 9.79 -5.18 2.53
C MET A 137 10.18 -3.98 1.67
N LEU A 138 9.21 -3.12 1.33
CA LEU A 138 9.48 -1.90 0.57
C LEU A 138 10.39 -0.95 1.34
N MET A 139 10.13 -0.76 2.63
CA MET A 139 10.95 0.10 3.49
C MET A 139 12.37 -0.43 3.59
N ASP A 140 12.54 -1.74 3.78
CA ASP A 140 13.86 -2.38 3.87
C ASP A 140 14.66 -2.24 2.56
N GLU A 141 13.99 -2.12 1.41
CA GLU A 141 14.60 -1.86 0.11
C GLU A 141 14.85 -0.36 -0.16
N GLY A 142 14.50 0.51 0.77
CA GLY A 142 14.67 1.95 0.62
C GLY A 142 13.64 2.62 -0.27
N ILE A 143 12.54 1.95 -0.60
CA ILE A 143 11.45 2.54 -1.37
C ILE A 143 10.56 3.33 -0.41
N ARG A 144 10.29 4.59 -0.76
CA ARG A 144 9.42 5.45 0.04
C ARG A 144 7.99 4.93 0.02
N VAL A 145 7.36 4.83 1.20
CA VAL A 145 5.98 4.39 1.34
C VAL A 145 5.14 5.44 2.04
N LEU A 146 3.89 5.58 1.60
CA LEU A 146 2.90 6.47 2.22
C LEU A 146 1.65 5.67 2.53
N ASP A 147 1.09 5.93 3.71
CA ASP A 147 -0.24 5.46 4.04
C ASP A 147 -1.27 6.25 3.23
N ALA A 148 -2.29 5.56 2.71
CA ALA A 148 -3.33 6.21 1.92
C ALA A 148 -4.01 7.36 2.67
N GLY A 149 -4.12 7.26 3.99
CA GLY A 149 -4.71 8.29 4.85
C GLY A 149 -3.85 9.55 5.02
N GLU A 150 -2.57 9.48 4.63
CA GLU A 150 -1.65 10.63 4.72
C GLU A 150 -1.74 11.57 3.51
N LEU A 151 -2.29 11.09 2.40
CA LEU A 151 -2.29 11.82 1.14
C LEU A 151 -2.92 13.20 1.21
N PRO A 152 -4.09 13.40 1.84
CA PRO A 152 -4.68 14.71 1.98
C PRO A 152 -3.78 15.72 2.69
N LYS A 153 -3.01 15.28 3.70
CA LYS A 153 -2.09 16.13 4.44
C LYS A 153 -0.89 16.54 3.60
N ILE A 154 -0.38 15.65 2.76
CA ILE A 154 0.75 15.92 1.88
C ILE A 154 0.36 16.88 0.76
N ILE A 155 -0.81 16.69 0.17
CA ILE A 155 -1.36 17.60 -0.83
C ILE A 155 -1.49 19.01 -0.24
N LEU A 156 -2.04 19.13 0.96
CA LEU A 156 -2.21 20.42 1.63
C LEU A 156 -0.88 21.11 1.97
N LYS A 157 0.19 20.37 2.23
CA LYS A 157 1.52 20.93 2.51
C LYS A 157 2.28 21.39 1.28
N ASN A 158 2.02 20.78 0.15
CA ASN A 158 2.65 21.14 -1.13
C ASN A 158 1.92 22.28 -1.82
N GLU A 159 0.74 22.59 -1.38
CA GLU A 159 -0.08 23.66 -1.90
C GLU A 159 0.07 24.91 -1.02
N ASP A 160 1.16 25.66 -1.22
CA ASP A 160 1.22 27.05 -0.75
C ASP A 160 0.11 27.86 -1.44
N GLY A 161 -1.14 27.54 -1.11
CA GLY A 161 -2.33 28.29 -1.52
C GLY A 161 -2.81 28.08 -2.94
N LYS A 162 -2.39 27.02 -3.63
CA LYS A 162 -2.92 26.69 -4.95
C LYS A 162 -3.42 25.26 -5.00
N CYS A 163 -4.61 25.09 -4.53
CA CYS A 163 -5.37 23.89 -4.78
C CYS A 163 -5.66 23.81 -6.27
N GLN A 164 -5.07 22.84 -6.97
CA GLN A 164 -5.58 22.43 -8.25
C GLN A 164 -6.44 21.20 -8.06
N SER A 165 -7.64 21.47 -7.63
CA SER A 165 -8.69 20.47 -7.71
C SER A 165 -9.22 20.50 -9.13
N ASP A 166 -9.02 19.45 -9.84
CA ASP A 166 -9.82 19.11 -10.99
C ASP A 166 -10.69 17.92 -10.69
#